data_1caf9be11e93146c47d38176e5ec9823
#
_entry.id   1caf9be11e93146c47d38176e5ec9823
#
_cell.length_a   1.000
_cell.length_b   1.000
_cell.length_c   1.000
_cell.angle_alpha   90.00
_cell.angle_beta   90.00
_cell.angle_gamma   90.00
#
_symmetry.space_group_name_H-M   'P 1'
#
loop_
_entity.id
_entity.type
_entity.pdbx_description
1 polymer ?
#
loop_
_entity_poly.entity_id
_entity_poly.type
_entity_poly.pdbx_seq_one_letter_code
_entity_poly.pdbx_strand_id
1 'polypeptide(L)'
;MTKKTLFTVFLISSIAIPAALLSALAIGTDNKPLLSRPEGPCDIYAKSGTPCVAAHSSTRALYASYDGPLYQVMRESDRKTLDIGVVPPSELDPGGYADAEAQDKFCAGTTCWITIIYDQSGKGNHLEQAPRGAFIGAALGGFNTLPIANMAPVTLSGHKVYGVYFIPGMGLRQNDTHGVAVDDQAEGQYWVINGHHYNSGCCFDYGNAETDSRDDGDGTMETTYYGNQPLWFHGEAPGPWIMTDQENNLIGCVNPDPNDKYCETLESINWRFVTAMADGKPMHWRTMGGNAQEGDLKTFYDGIRLQNERHSYDVMRKQGAIVLGNGGDNNNYSSGTFYEGAMTAPGTYPTAETNQAIQANIVAARYDVQRLSISASDKTSEPNGLQTFSPMRNGSVNVKFVNTTGASISDLELNIEAPKSWKSFVRGTDDSVKRINYEILPGQTVVVPFTVTSGKKSFNGDLVAIARWTSNGKLKSESAVQKVRNVPDVRINEFRVSDGTNHTNSFIELYNTSANPVDISGWELRPDAGLRPTSPRGGHPVGQQEIHEHEAFGGGSGRRLYCRLTSFSRSLQTILRINLDGTKFAKSP
;
A
#
# COMPACT_ATOMS: atom_id res chain seq x y z
N MET A 1 -72.18 18.85 -52.26
CA MET A 1 -72.79 20.14 -51.94
C MET A 1 -71.76 21.02 -51.23
N THR A 2 -71.21 21.88 -52.00
CA THR A 2 -70.71 23.25 -51.86
C THR A 2 -71.04 24.00 -50.58
N LYS A 3 -70.02 24.67 -49.97
CA LYS A 3 -70.01 26.12 -49.57
C LYS A 3 -68.67 26.39 -48.93
N LYS A 4 -67.82 27.08 -49.57
CA LYS A 4 -67.56 28.58 -49.72
C LYS A 4 -66.85 29.20 -48.57
N THR A 5 -65.64 29.56 -48.90
CA THR A 5 -64.60 30.52 -48.42
C THR A 5 -65.16 31.85 -47.90
N LEU A 6 -64.60 32.39 -46.84
CA LEU A 6 -64.54 33.81 -46.60
C LEU A 6 -63.19 34.24 -46.04
N PHE A 7 -62.44 35.03 -46.81
CA PHE A 7 -61.20 35.76 -46.41
C PHE A 7 -61.63 37.05 -45.68
N THR A 8 -61.04 37.30 -44.55
CA THR A 8 -61.10 38.65 -43.96
C THR A 8 -59.71 39.12 -43.75
N VAL A 9 -59.31 40.14 -44.51
CA VAL A 9 -58.04 40.88 -44.43
C VAL A 9 -58.23 41.94 -43.32
N PHE A 10 -57.34 41.93 -42.31
CA PHE A 10 -57.21 43.03 -41.39
C PHE A 10 -55.86 43.73 -41.62
N LEU A 11 -55.97 44.95 -42.05
CA LEU A 11 -54.89 45.95 -42.13
C LEU A 11 -54.61 46.41 -40.70
N ILE A 12 -53.40 46.26 -40.19
CA ILE A 12 -52.93 46.91 -38.96
C ILE A 12 -51.75 47.80 -39.27
N SER A 13 -51.98 49.06 -38.98
CA SER A 13 -51.07 50.17 -39.10
C SER A 13 -49.83 50.04 -38.18
N SER A 14 -48.67 50.31 -38.75
CA SER A 14 -47.38 50.42 -38.08
C SER A 14 -47.32 51.64 -37.17
N ILE A 15 -47.13 51.40 -35.88
CA ILE A 15 -46.66 52.40 -34.90
C ILE A 15 -45.23 52.09 -34.62
N ALA A 16 -44.31 52.95 -35.03
CA ALA A 16 -42.91 52.89 -34.71
C ALA A 16 -42.70 53.33 -33.26
N ILE A 17 -42.16 52.46 -32.41
CA ILE A 17 -41.63 52.79 -31.09
C ILE A 17 -40.10 52.79 -31.17
N PRO A 18 -39.41 53.83 -30.70
CA PRO A 18 -37.97 53.87 -30.75
C PRO A 18 -37.37 52.84 -29.75
N ALA A 19 -36.52 51.95 -30.24
CA ALA A 19 -35.76 51.01 -29.44
C ALA A 19 -34.72 51.77 -28.60
N ALA A 20 -34.96 51.83 -27.32
CA ALA A 20 -33.91 52.23 -26.37
C ALA A 20 -32.91 51.03 -26.26
N LEU A 21 -31.65 51.32 -26.59
CA LEU A 21 -30.55 50.39 -26.39
C LEU A 21 -30.41 50.10 -24.87
N LEU A 22 -30.92 48.98 -24.40
CA LEU A 22 -30.45 48.33 -23.16
C LEU A 22 -29.22 47.50 -23.52
N SER A 23 -28.03 48.08 -23.32
CA SER A 23 -26.78 47.30 -23.22
C SER A 23 -26.86 46.46 -21.97
N ALA A 24 -27.32 45.22 -22.11
CA ALA A 24 -27.11 44.20 -21.12
C ALA A 24 -25.60 43.90 -21.08
N LEU A 25 -24.94 44.36 -19.99
CA LEU A 25 -23.64 43.81 -19.61
C LEU A 25 -23.87 42.32 -19.37
N ALA A 26 -23.51 41.51 -20.37
CA ALA A 26 -23.25 40.12 -20.15
C ALA A 26 -22.03 40.02 -19.22
N ILE A 27 -22.28 39.84 -17.92
CA ILE A 27 -21.26 39.34 -17.01
C ILE A 27 -20.93 37.94 -17.57
N GLY A 28 -19.88 37.88 -18.39
CA GLY A 28 -19.29 36.61 -18.80
C GLY A 28 -18.81 35.93 -17.53
N THR A 29 -19.57 35.00 -17.01
CA THR A 29 -19.01 33.97 -16.17
C THR A 29 -18.01 33.23 -17.07
N ASP A 30 -16.72 33.57 -16.92
CA ASP A 30 -15.63 32.72 -17.40
C ASP A 30 -15.77 31.36 -16.69
N ASN A 31 -16.65 30.51 -17.22
CA ASN A 31 -16.66 29.11 -16.94
C ASN A 31 -15.44 28.52 -17.64
N LYS A 32 -14.26 28.79 -17.11
CA LYS A 32 -13.09 27.99 -17.45
C LYS A 32 -13.45 26.57 -17.06
N PRO A 33 -13.44 25.60 -18.00
CA PRO A 33 -13.78 24.24 -17.65
C PRO A 33 -12.82 23.79 -16.56
N LEU A 34 -13.36 23.31 -15.44
CA LEU A 34 -12.58 22.59 -14.44
C LEU A 34 -11.79 21.51 -15.17
N LEU A 35 -10.51 21.35 -14.84
CA LEU A 35 -9.71 20.26 -15.38
C LEU A 35 -10.43 18.95 -15.04
N SER A 36 -10.88 18.25 -16.06
CA SER A 36 -11.45 16.91 -15.86
C SER A 36 -10.32 15.95 -15.50
N ARG A 37 -10.57 15.07 -14.57
CA ARG A 37 -9.65 13.96 -14.29
C ARG A 37 -9.51 13.08 -15.53
N PRO A 38 -8.31 12.56 -15.81
CA PRO A 38 -8.15 11.52 -16.83
C PRO A 38 -8.94 10.27 -16.44
N GLU A 39 -9.26 9.44 -17.43
CA GLU A 39 -9.88 8.14 -17.21
C GLU A 39 -9.03 7.30 -16.26
N GLY A 40 -9.70 6.63 -15.33
CA GLY A 40 -9.09 5.63 -14.46
C GLY A 40 -9.13 4.22 -15.07
N PRO A 41 -8.47 3.24 -14.45
CA PRO A 41 -8.48 1.85 -14.91
C PRO A 41 -9.89 1.28 -15.04
N CYS A 42 -10.78 1.56 -14.11
CA CYS A 42 -12.14 1.04 -14.14
C CYS A 42 -13.04 1.70 -15.19
N ASP A 43 -12.73 2.93 -15.62
CA ASP A 43 -13.38 3.51 -16.82
C ASP A 43 -12.98 2.76 -18.09
N ILE A 44 -11.71 2.36 -18.20
CA ILE A 44 -11.17 1.59 -19.33
C ILE A 44 -11.82 0.21 -19.36
N TYR A 45 -11.87 -0.50 -18.24
CA TYR A 45 -12.54 -1.79 -18.14
C TYR A 45 -14.03 -1.68 -18.52
N ALA A 46 -14.74 -0.67 -18.01
CA ALA A 46 -16.16 -0.46 -18.32
C ALA A 46 -16.40 -0.23 -19.82
N LYS A 47 -15.55 0.58 -20.48
CA LYS A 47 -15.62 0.83 -21.95
C LYS A 47 -15.37 -0.43 -22.76
N SER A 48 -14.54 -1.33 -22.25
CA SER A 48 -14.23 -2.60 -22.91
C SER A 48 -15.25 -3.70 -22.63
N GLY A 49 -16.36 -3.39 -21.92
CA GLY A 49 -17.41 -4.36 -21.58
C GLY A 49 -17.04 -5.29 -20.42
N THR A 50 -16.00 -4.98 -19.67
CA THR A 50 -15.54 -5.75 -18.51
C THR A 50 -15.51 -4.86 -17.25
N PRO A 51 -16.68 -4.30 -16.80
CA PRO A 51 -16.71 -3.32 -15.71
C PRO A 51 -16.15 -3.87 -14.42
N CYS A 52 -15.56 -3.00 -13.58
CA CYS A 52 -15.09 -3.39 -12.25
C CYS A 52 -16.25 -3.74 -11.32
N VAL A 53 -16.10 -4.82 -10.56
CA VAL A 53 -17.00 -5.24 -9.47
C VAL A 53 -16.39 -4.91 -8.10
N ALA A 54 -15.07 -4.77 -8.04
CA ALA A 54 -14.33 -4.27 -6.91
C ALA A 54 -13.19 -3.38 -7.40
N ALA A 55 -12.94 -2.28 -6.70
CA ALA A 55 -11.93 -1.30 -7.09
C ALA A 55 -11.34 -0.64 -5.84
N HIS A 56 -10.12 -1.03 -5.46
CA HIS A 56 -9.45 -0.67 -4.22
C HIS A 56 -8.19 0.13 -4.49
N SER A 57 -8.00 1.23 -3.78
CA SER A 57 -6.77 2.01 -3.88
C SER A 57 -6.54 2.84 -2.63
N SER A 58 -5.29 2.91 -2.19
CA SER A 58 -4.85 3.86 -1.17
C SER A 58 -4.17 5.09 -1.78
N THR A 59 -4.03 5.16 -3.10
CA THR A 59 -3.24 6.19 -3.77
C THR A 59 -4.05 7.12 -4.67
N ARG A 60 -5.08 6.63 -5.35
CA ARG A 60 -5.87 7.42 -6.32
C ARG A 60 -7.28 6.91 -6.56
N ALA A 61 -8.09 7.75 -7.19
CA ALA A 61 -9.34 7.34 -7.81
C ALA A 61 -9.08 6.41 -9.00
N LEU A 62 -9.85 5.32 -9.10
CA LEU A 62 -9.81 4.34 -10.21
C LEU A 62 -10.89 4.61 -11.26
N TYR A 63 -11.77 5.60 -11.02
CA TYR A 63 -12.70 6.18 -11.97
C TYR A 63 -12.48 7.69 -12.03
N ALA A 64 -12.61 8.29 -13.22
CA ALA A 64 -12.52 9.74 -13.39
C ALA A 64 -13.56 10.51 -12.55
N SER A 65 -14.73 9.91 -12.35
CA SER A 65 -15.85 10.50 -11.63
C SER A 65 -15.83 10.24 -10.11
N TYR A 66 -14.93 9.40 -9.60
CA TYR A 66 -14.95 9.02 -8.19
C TYR A 66 -14.45 10.16 -7.30
N ASP A 67 -15.24 10.56 -6.31
CA ASP A 67 -14.97 11.62 -5.33
C ASP A 67 -15.15 11.17 -3.87
N GLY A 68 -15.35 9.87 -3.65
CA GLY A 68 -15.54 9.26 -2.34
C GLY A 68 -14.24 9.00 -1.58
N PRO A 69 -14.35 8.36 -0.41
CA PRO A 69 -13.20 7.94 0.39
C PRO A 69 -12.45 6.80 -0.27
N LEU A 70 -11.11 6.83 -0.21
CA LEU A 70 -10.24 5.76 -0.67
C LEU A 70 -10.00 4.73 0.43
N TYR A 71 -9.69 5.21 1.65
CA TYR A 71 -9.46 4.34 2.82
C TYR A 71 -9.75 5.08 4.12
N GLN A 72 -9.90 4.34 5.19
CA GLN A 72 -10.09 4.87 6.55
C GLN A 72 -8.85 4.61 7.40
N VAL A 73 -8.48 5.61 8.19
CA VAL A 73 -7.44 5.49 9.22
C VAL A 73 -8.02 5.65 10.62
N MET A 74 -7.46 4.93 11.59
CA MET A 74 -7.83 5.01 13.01
C MET A 74 -6.61 5.37 13.85
N ARG A 75 -6.74 6.38 14.72
CA ARG A 75 -5.68 6.78 15.65
C ARG A 75 -5.59 5.85 16.86
N GLU A 76 -4.38 5.49 17.25
CA GLU A 76 -4.13 4.70 18.46
C GLU A 76 -4.56 5.44 19.73
N SER A 77 -4.28 6.74 19.80
CA SER A 77 -4.43 7.55 21.01
C SER A 77 -5.87 7.66 21.54
N ASP A 78 -6.88 7.68 20.66
CA ASP A 78 -8.28 7.89 21.05
C ASP A 78 -9.28 7.06 20.24
N ARG A 79 -8.80 6.18 19.36
CA ARG A 79 -9.60 5.29 18.49
C ARG A 79 -10.53 6.01 17.52
N LYS A 80 -10.37 7.31 17.33
CA LYS A 80 -11.12 8.03 16.31
C LYS A 80 -10.65 7.64 14.92
N THR A 81 -11.58 7.70 13.98
CA THR A 81 -11.35 7.40 12.56
C THR A 81 -11.44 8.65 11.71
N LEU A 82 -10.78 8.61 10.57
CA LEU A 82 -10.89 9.59 9.49
C LEU A 82 -10.89 8.87 8.15
N ASP A 83 -11.84 9.19 7.30
CA ASP A 83 -11.86 8.74 5.92
C ASP A 83 -10.95 9.63 5.09
N ILE A 84 -10.01 9.02 4.38
CA ILE A 84 -9.10 9.70 3.46
C ILE A 84 -9.71 9.64 2.07
N GLY A 85 -10.14 10.81 1.59
CA GLY A 85 -10.73 10.96 0.26
C GLY A 85 -9.71 11.30 -0.82
N VAL A 86 -10.22 11.61 -1.99
CA VAL A 86 -9.43 12.11 -3.11
C VAL A 86 -9.33 13.63 -3.06
N VAL A 87 -8.17 14.17 -3.46
CA VAL A 87 -8.01 15.61 -3.64
C VAL A 87 -8.86 16.06 -4.85
N PRO A 88 -9.75 17.06 -4.70
CA PRO A 88 -10.59 17.53 -5.78
C PRO A 88 -9.75 18.22 -6.89
N PRO A 89 -10.26 18.28 -8.13
CA PRO A 89 -9.60 18.98 -9.22
C PRO A 89 -9.56 20.50 -8.94
N SER A 90 -8.49 21.15 -9.41
CA SER A 90 -8.29 22.59 -9.36
C SER A 90 -7.92 23.14 -10.75
N GLU A 91 -7.74 24.46 -10.90
CA GLU A 91 -7.32 25.06 -12.19
C GLU A 91 -5.96 24.55 -12.71
N LEU A 92 -5.10 24.04 -11.85
CA LEU A 92 -3.72 23.67 -12.18
C LEU A 92 -3.43 22.18 -11.97
N ASP A 93 -4.36 21.45 -11.35
CA ASP A 93 -4.17 20.07 -10.94
C ASP A 93 -5.48 19.30 -11.12
N PRO A 94 -5.48 18.22 -11.90
CA PRO A 94 -6.67 17.38 -12.08
C PRO A 94 -7.12 16.69 -10.79
N GLY A 95 -6.30 16.65 -9.73
CA GLY A 95 -6.60 15.96 -8.48
C GLY A 95 -6.73 14.44 -8.66
N GLY A 96 -7.54 13.80 -7.83
CA GLY A 96 -7.83 12.36 -7.92
C GLY A 96 -6.85 11.47 -7.16
N TYR A 97 -5.80 12.01 -6.58
CA TYR A 97 -4.90 11.29 -5.65
C TYR A 97 -5.38 11.42 -4.21
N ALA A 98 -4.90 10.52 -3.33
CA ALA A 98 -5.28 10.50 -1.92
C ALA A 98 -4.85 11.77 -1.17
N ASP A 99 -5.70 12.28 -0.29
CA ASP A 99 -5.39 13.41 0.59
C ASP A 99 -4.47 12.98 1.74
N ALA A 100 -3.19 12.78 1.41
CA ALA A 100 -2.17 12.42 2.40
C ALA A 100 -1.93 13.53 3.44
N GLU A 101 -2.22 14.79 3.13
CA GLU A 101 -2.10 15.90 4.07
C GLU A 101 -3.12 15.77 5.20
N ALA A 102 -4.36 15.41 4.87
CA ALA A 102 -5.40 15.14 5.87
C ALA A 102 -4.98 13.98 6.80
N GLN A 103 -4.42 12.89 6.25
CA GLN A 103 -3.88 11.79 7.05
C GLN A 103 -2.75 12.25 7.97
N ASP A 104 -1.75 12.96 7.45
CA ASP A 104 -0.60 13.43 8.23
C ASP A 104 -1.02 14.31 9.41
N LYS A 105 -1.96 15.22 9.14
CA LYS A 105 -2.51 16.12 10.14
C LYS A 105 -3.30 15.37 11.23
N PHE A 106 -4.12 14.40 10.80
CA PHE A 106 -4.93 13.60 11.72
C PHE A 106 -4.07 12.67 12.57
N CYS A 107 -3.05 12.05 11.98
CA CYS A 107 -2.17 11.07 12.64
C CYS A 107 -0.97 11.72 13.36
N ALA A 108 -0.90 13.05 13.42
CA ALA A 108 0.22 13.73 14.04
C ALA A 108 0.40 13.36 15.52
N GLY A 109 1.58 12.82 15.86
CA GLY A 109 1.96 12.46 17.23
C GLY A 109 1.37 11.16 17.77
N THR A 110 0.75 10.34 16.92
CA THR A 110 0.22 9.02 17.25
C THR A 110 0.41 8.04 16.08
N THR A 111 0.34 6.73 16.36
CA THR A 111 0.22 5.72 15.31
C THR A 111 -1.20 5.73 14.73
N CYS A 112 -1.32 5.57 13.43
CA CYS A 112 -2.59 5.28 12.77
C CYS A 112 -2.54 3.93 12.06
N TRP A 113 -3.67 3.25 12.03
CA TRP A 113 -3.87 2.00 11.27
C TRP A 113 -4.89 2.20 10.17
N ILE A 114 -4.70 1.51 9.05
CA ILE A 114 -5.70 1.42 7.99
C ILE A 114 -6.74 0.39 8.45
N THR A 115 -7.99 0.81 8.58
CA THR A 115 -9.11 -0.05 9.03
C THR A 115 -9.98 -0.53 7.89
N ILE A 116 -10.12 0.27 6.83
CA ILE A 116 -10.94 -0.03 5.66
C ILE A 116 -10.19 0.47 4.41
N ILE A 117 -10.22 -0.30 3.32
CA ILE A 117 -10.00 0.21 1.97
C ILE A 117 -11.35 0.17 1.26
N TYR A 118 -11.83 1.34 0.86
CA TYR A 118 -13.15 1.47 0.25
C TYR A 118 -13.16 0.95 -1.18
N ASP A 119 -14.22 0.24 -1.52
CA ASP A 119 -14.52 -0.14 -2.88
C ASP A 119 -15.11 1.04 -3.65
N GLN A 120 -14.48 1.41 -4.75
CA GLN A 120 -14.88 2.52 -5.61
C GLN A 120 -15.89 2.10 -6.69
N SER A 121 -16.17 0.80 -6.84
CA SER A 121 -17.10 0.28 -7.88
C SER A 121 -18.58 0.58 -7.59
N GLY A 122 -18.88 1.00 -6.35
CA GLY A 122 -20.25 1.20 -5.88
C GLY A 122 -20.98 -0.09 -5.48
N LYS A 123 -20.27 -1.24 -5.44
CA LYS A 123 -20.84 -2.52 -4.99
C LYS A 123 -20.74 -2.72 -3.48
N GLY A 124 -19.90 -1.91 -2.79
CA GLY A 124 -19.71 -2.01 -1.34
C GLY A 124 -18.78 -3.14 -0.91
N ASN A 125 -17.94 -3.63 -1.79
CA ASN A 125 -16.97 -4.68 -1.53
C ASN A 125 -15.73 -4.12 -0.80
N HIS A 126 -15.94 -3.44 0.34
CA HIS A 126 -14.87 -2.81 1.11
C HIS A 126 -13.97 -3.88 1.73
N LEU A 127 -12.65 -3.63 1.73
CA LEU A 127 -11.71 -4.50 2.45
C LEU A 127 -11.56 -4.02 3.89
N GLU A 128 -11.81 -4.91 4.82
CA GLU A 128 -11.73 -4.66 6.26
C GLU A 128 -10.69 -5.58 6.91
N GLN A 129 -10.50 -5.47 8.21
CA GLN A 129 -9.59 -6.31 8.97
C GLN A 129 -9.94 -7.79 8.79
N ALA A 130 -9.04 -8.59 8.23
CA ALA A 130 -9.28 -10.00 7.96
C ALA A 130 -9.52 -10.79 9.26
N PRO A 131 -10.60 -11.58 9.37
CA PRO A 131 -10.75 -12.55 10.43
C PRO A 131 -9.68 -13.63 10.28
N ARG A 132 -9.26 -14.26 11.38
CA ARG A 132 -8.34 -15.39 11.32
C ARG A 132 -9.03 -16.60 10.71
N GLY A 133 -8.27 -17.32 9.89
CA GLY A 133 -8.70 -18.53 9.21
C GLY A 133 -7.99 -19.79 9.69
N ALA A 134 -8.08 -20.83 8.91
CA ALA A 134 -7.39 -22.08 9.15
C ALA A 134 -7.19 -22.88 7.85
N PHE A 135 -5.96 -23.34 7.63
CA PHE A 135 -5.65 -24.31 6.59
C PHE A 135 -6.29 -25.68 6.88
N ILE A 136 -6.23 -26.14 8.14
CA ILE A 136 -6.84 -27.39 8.58
C ILE A 136 -7.64 -27.16 9.86
N GLY A 137 -8.86 -27.68 9.93
CA GLY A 137 -9.69 -27.68 11.13
C GLY A 137 -10.53 -26.42 11.29
N ALA A 138 -10.90 -26.08 12.53
CA ALA A 138 -11.71 -24.92 12.83
C ALA A 138 -10.87 -23.63 12.77
N ALA A 139 -11.45 -22.57 12.20
CA ALA A 139 -10.80 -21.28 12.15
C ALA A 139 -10.44 -20.76 13.54
N LEU A 140 -9.24 -20.20 13.68
CA LEU A 140 -8.81 -19.53 14.91
C LEU A 140 -9.60 -18.24 15.09
N GLY A 141 -10.17 -18.01 16.26
CA GLY A 141 -10.89 -16.78 16.54
C GLY A 141 -9.98 -15.55 16.56
N GLY A 142 -10.56 -14.36 16.32
CA GLY A 142 -9.88 -13.07 16.30
C GLY A 142 -9.61 -12.56 14.89
N PHE A 143 -8.70 -11.58 14.79
CA PHE A 143 -8.41 -10.87 13.55
C PHE A 143 -6.91 -10.76 13.31
N ASN A 144 -6.52 -10.52 12.06
CA ASN A 144 -5.16 -10.15 11.68
C ASN A 144 -4.81 -8.76 12.23
N THR A 145 -3.53 -8.45 12.30
CA THR A 145 -3.07 -7.10 12.63
C THR A 145 -3.38 -6.14 11.49
N LEU A 146 -3.82 -4.92 11.82
CA LEU A 146 -4.06 -3.87 10.84
C LEU A 146 -2.75 -3.25 10.32
N PRO A 147 -2.66 -2.87 9.04
CA PRO A 147 -1.52 -2.15 8.51
C PRO A 147 -1.35 -0.76 9.11
N ILE A 148 -0.11 -0.35 9.39
CA ILE A 148 0.22 1.00 9.85
C ILE A 148 0.14 1.96 8.66
N ALA A 149 -0.67 3.02 8.80
CA ALA A 149 -1.09 3.88 7.70
C ALA A 149 0.02 4.69 7.01
N ASN A 150 1.14 4.95 7.69
CA ASN A 150 2.21 5.80 7.19
C ASN A 150 3.53 5.06 6.92
N MET A 151 3.51 3.73 6.79
CA MET A 151 4.73 2.93 6.59
C MET A 151 5.23 2.91 5.15
N ALA A 152 4.40 3.21 4.16
CA ALA A 152 4.78 3.18 2.74
C ALA A 152 4.49 4.51 2.02
N PRO A 153 5.18 5.61 2.38
CA PRO A 153 5.06 6.86 1.64
C PRO A 153 5.62 6.70 0.22
N VAL A 154 4.92 7.27 -0.75
CA VAL A 154 5.28 7.26 -2.17
C VAL A 154 4.77 8.54 -2.82
N THR A 155 5.30 8.91 -3.99
CA THR A 155 4.71 9.95 -4.80
C THR A 155 3.93 9.37 -5.98
N LEU A 156 2.79 9.99 -6.30
CA LEU A 156 2.00 9.73 -7.49
C LEU A 156 1.87 11.04 -8.27
N SER A 157 2.37 11.09 -9.51
CA SER A 157 2.46 12.34 -10.29
C SER A 157 3.09 13.52 -9.53
N GLY A 158 4.00 13.25 -8.59
CA GLY A 158 4.65 14.25 -7.75
C GLY A 158 3.93 14.58 -6.44
N HIS A 159 2.76 14.02 -6.19
CA HIS A 159 1.99 14.19 -4.96
C HIS A 159 2.27 13.06 -3.97
N LYS A 160 2.46 13.41 -2.70
CA LYS A 160 2.61 12.43 -1.63
C LYS A 160 1.32 11.65 -1.44
N VAL A 161 1.44 10.32 -1.40
CA VAL A 161 0.38 9.39 -1.03
C VAL A 161 0.98 8.24 -0.20
N TYR A 162 0.16 7.32 0.27
CA TYR A 162 0.62 6.16 1.04
C TYR A 162 0.13 4.86 0.42
N GLY A 163 1.03 3.87 0.33
CA GLY A 163 0.66 2.48 0.09
C GLY A 163 0.25 1.77 1.39
N VAL A 164 -0.33 0.60 1.26
CA VAL A 164 -0.68 -0.29 2.36
C VAL A 164 0.45 -1.29 2.59
N TYR A 165 1.16 -1.15 3.70
CA TYR A 165 2.36 -1.92 4.02
C TYR A 165 2.00 -3.14 4.87
N PHE A 166 2.19 -4.33 4.31
CA PHE A 166 1.93 -5.61 4.95
C PHE A 166 3.24 -6.27 5.42
N ILE A 167 3.21 -6.81 6.63
CA ILE A 167 4.19 -7.75 7.18
C ILE A 167 3.46 -8.98 7.71
N PRO A 168 4.14 -10.09 8.03
CA PRO A 168 3.50 -11.29 8.56
C PRO A 168 2.56 -10.99 9.73
N GLY A 169 1.37 -11.57 9.67
CA GLY A 169 0.28 -11.35 10.63
C GLY A 169 -0.74 -10.29 10.22
N MET A 170 -0.52 -9.56 9.12
CA MET A 170 -1.45 -8.58 8.57
C MET A 170 -2.28 -9.18 7.43
N GLY A 171 -3.42 -8.57 7.14
CA GLY A 171 -4.30 -8.92 6.03
C GLY A 171 -5.61 -8.17 6.11
N LEU A 172 -6.16 -7.82 4.96
CA LEU A 172 -7.50 -7.24 4.80
C LEU A 172 -8.36 -8.16 3.95
N ARG A 173 -9.68 -8.14 4.15
CA ARG A 173 -10.56 -9.10 3.50
C ARG A 173 -12.01 -8.62 3.48
N GLN A 174 -12.79 -9.13 2.52
CA GLN A 174 -14.25 -9.06 2.49
C GLN A 174 -14.81 -10.44 2.16
N ASN A 175 -15.49 -11.07 3.12
CA ASN A 175 -16.08 -12.39 2.95
C ASN A 175 -17.54 -12.35 2.42
N ASP A 176 -18.24 -11.23 2.63
CA ASP A 176 -19.63 -11.03 2.18
C ASP A 176 -19.65 -10.01 1.06
N THR A 177 -19.41 -10.46 -0.17
CA THR A 177 -19.24 -9.61 -1.35
C THR A 177 -20.49 -9.55 -2.22
N HIS A 178 -20.52 -8.58 -3.12
CA HIS A 178 -21.63 -8.37 -4.04
C HIS A 178 -21.15 -8.41 -5.49
N GLY A 179 -21.57 -9.45 -6.22
CA GLY A 179 -21.36 -9.57 -7.65
C GLY A 179 -19.90 -9.88 -8.05
N VAL A 180 -19.14 -10.52 -7.18
CA VAL A 180 -17.83 -11.12 -7.48
C VAL A 180 -18.04 -12.48 -8.13
N ALA A 181 -17.13 -12.92 -8.98
CA ALA A 181 -17.22 -14.19 -9.67
C ALA A 181 -17.21 -15.38 -8.68
N VAL A 182 -18.04 -16.37 -8.98
CA VAL A 182 -18.14 -17.63 -8.23
C VAL A 182 -18.02 -18.80 -9.18
N ASP A 183 -17.75 -19.99 -8.65
CA ASP A 183 -17.56 -21.19 -9.44
C ASP A 183 -16.52 -20.99 -10.56
N ASP A 184 -16.81 -21.41 -11.77
CA ASP A 184 -15.94 -21.31 -12.94
C ASP A 184 -16.20 -20.06 -13.79
N GLN A 185 -16.88 -19.04 -13.23
CA GLN A 185 -17.16 -17.79 -13.95
C GLN A 185 -15.85 -17.08 -14.31
N ALA A 186 -15.81 -16.52 -15.53
CA ALA A 186 -14.68 -15.71 -15.94
C ALA A 186 -14.55 -14.43 -15.11
N GLU A 187 -13.32 -14.00 -14.84
CA GLU A 187 -12.97 -12.72 -14.22
C GLU A 187 -11.57 -12.30 -14.62
N GLY A 188 -11.29 -11.01 -14.49
CA GLY A 188 -9.96 -10.45 -14.58
C GLY A 188 -9.64 -9.62 -13.35
N GLN A 189 -8.35 -9.52 -13.02
CA GLN A 189 -7.89 -8.74 -11.88
C GLN A 189 -6.50 -8.16 -12.12
N TYR A 190 -6.27 -6.99 -11.57
CA TYR A 190 -4.94 -6.40 -11.53
C TYR A 190 -4.66 -5.77 -10.17
N TRP A 191 -3.40 -5.61 -9.86
CA TRP A 191 -2.93 -4.74 -8.79
C TRP A 191 -1.59 -4.09 -9.11
N VAL A 192 -1.28 -3.02 -8.39
CA VAL A 192 0.02 -2.34 -8.40
C VAL A 192 0.64 -2.45 -7.02
N ILE A 193 1.86 -2.95 -6.97
CA ILE A 193 2.58 -3.29 -5.74
C ILE A 193 4.04 -2.82 -5.78
N ASN A 194 4.69 -2.84 -4.61
CA ASN A 194 6.13 -2.60 -4.51
C ASN A 194 6.91 -3.88 -4.82
N GLY A 195 7.69 -3.85 -5.90
CA GLY A 195 8.48 -5.00 -6.32
C GLY A 195 9.69 -5.34 -5.46
N HIS A 196 10.08 -4.46 -4.54
CA HIS A 196 11.20 -4.68 -3.62
C HIS A 196 10.75 -4.99 -2.18
N HIS A 197 9.44 -5.08 -1.92
CA HIS A 197 8.90 -5.48 -0.63
C HIS A 197 8.15 -6.80 -0.78
N TYR A 198 8.82 -7.89 -0.52
CA TYR A 198 8.32 -9.27 -0.60
C TYR A 198 9.12 -10.18 0.33
N ASN A 199 8.63 -11.37 0.55
CA ASN A 199 9.35 -12.47 1.20
C ASN A 199 8.92 -13.81 0.60
N SER A 200 9.43 -14.91 1.15
CA SER A 200 9.07 -16.28 0.77
C SER A 200 7.90 -16.85 1.59
N GLY A 201 7.13 -16.01 2.28
CA GLY A 201 5.90 -16.42 2.96
C GLY A 201 4.74 -16.61 1.99
N CYS A 202 3.72 -17.35 2.40
CA CYS A 202 2.45 -17.43 1.72
C CYS A 202 1.37 -16.75 2.57
N CYS A 203 0.46 -15.97 2.00
CA CYS A 203 0.48 -15.50 0.64
C CYS A 203 0.28 -13.98 0.62
N PHE A 204 0.99 -13.27 -0.24
CA PHE A 204 0.72 -11.88 -0.53
C PHE A 204 -0.12 -11.83 -1.80
N ASP A 205 -1.43 -11.87 -1.62
CA ASP A 205 -2.43 -12.03 -2.65
C ASP A 205 -3.38 -10.85 -2.74
N TYR A 206 -3.96 -10.71 -3.93
CA TYR A 206 -5.13 -9.88 -4.20
C TYR A 206 -6.04 -10.59 -5.19
N GLY A 207 -7.30 -10.77 -4.82
CA GLY A 207 -8.31 -11.37 -5.70
C GLY A 207 -9.36 -12.20 -4.98
N ASN A 208 -9.91 -13.17 -5.71
CA ASN A 208 -11.03 -14.03 -5.30
C ASN A 208 -10.60 -15.13 -4.35
N ALA A 209 -11.35 -15.34 -3.27
CA ALA A 209 -11.01 -16.32 -2.25
C ALA A 209 -12.25 -16.96 -1.60
N GLU A 210 -12.01 -17.84 -0.63
CA GLU A 210 -13.03 -18.49 0.19
C GLU A 210 -13.77 -17.49 1.08
N THR A 211 -15.08 -17.73 1.29
CA THR A 211 -15.95 -16.81 2.03
C THR A 211 -15.89 -16.99 3.54
N ASP A 212 -15.25 -18.04 4.05
CA ASP A 212 -15.16 -18.32 5.49
C ASP A 212 -13.73 -18.26 6.06
N SER A 213 -12.74 -17.84 5.24
CA SER A 213 -11.33 -17.77 5.59
C SER A 213 -10.71 -19.14 5.91
N ARG A 214 -11.15 -20.19 5.24
CA ARG A 214 -10.66 -21.56 5.40
C ARG A 214 -10.28 -22.16 4.06
N ASP A 215 -9.33 -23.09 4.07
CA ASP A 215 -9.08 -23.93 2.92
C ASP A 215 -10.29 -24.86 2.67
N ASP A 216 -11.02 -24.59 1.62
CA ASP A 216 -12.15 -25.39 1.14
C ASP A 216 -11.77 -26.32 -0.03
N GLY A 217 -10.47 -26.39 -0.31
CA GLY A 217 -9.86 -27.30 -1.26
C GLY A 217 -9.58 -26.70 -2.63
N ASP A 218 -8.99 -27.48 -3.47
CA ASP A 218 -8.45 -27.09 -4.77
C ASP A 218 -9.43 -26.28 -5.64
N GLY A 219 -8.95 -25.15 -6.16
CA GLY A 219 -9.71 -24.31 -7.09
C GLY A 219 -10.75 -23.39 -6.45
N THR A 220 -10.81 -23.27 -5.12
CA THR A 220 -11.79 -22.44 -4.41
C THR A 220 -11.44 -20.95 -4.40
N MET A 221 -10.22 -20.59 -4.80
CA MET A 221 -9.79 -19.21 -4.99
C MET A 221 -9.11 -18.98 -6.34
N GLU A 222 -8.98 -17.73 -6.76
CA GLU A 222 -8.16 -17.30 -7.87
C GLU A 222 -7.66 -15.88 -7.60
N THR A 223 -6.40 -15.76 -7.19
CA THR A 223 -5.76 -14.48 -6.89
C THR A 223 -4.52 -14.26 -7.73
N THR A 224 -4.04 -13.02 -7.74
CA THR A 224 -2.69 -12.71 -8.19
C THR A 224 -1.76 -12.73 -6.99
N TYR A 225 -0.73 -13.56 -7.03
CA TYR A 225 0.33 -13.68 -6.03
C TYR A 225 1.60 -12.95 -6.45
N TYR A 226 2.29 -12.36 -5.46
CA TYR A 226 3.64 -11.82 -5.65
C TYR A 226 4.57 -12.16 -4.47
N GLY A 227 5.68 -12.82 -4.77
CA GLY A 227 6.68 -13.23 -3.78
C GLY A 227 7.66 -14.23 -4.36
N ASN A 228 8.45 -14.85 -3.51
CA ASN A 228 9.42 -15.86 -3.92
C ASN A 228 9.29 -17.18 -3.15
N GLN A 229 8.05 -17.61 -2.87
CA GLN A 229 7.74 -18.93 -2.29
C GLN A 229 7.90 -20.02 -3.35
N PRO A 230 8.86 -20.95 -3.23
CA PRO A 230 9.13 -21.95 -4.25
C PRO A 230 8.49 -23.32 -3.98
N LEU A 231 7.58 -23.42 -3.01
CA LEU A 231 7.03 -24.70 -2.56
C LEU A 231 6.24 -25.41 -3.64
N TRP A 232 5.40 -24.67 -4.36
CA TRP A 232 4.53 -25.20 -5.43
C TRP A 232 5.20 -25.05 -6.79
N PHE A 233 5.22 -23.86 -7.36
CA PHE A 233 5.91 -23.55 -8.61
C PHE A 233 6.95 -22.46 -8.40
N HIS A 234 7.91 -22.36 -9.30
CA HIS A 234 8.95 -21.34 -9.26
C HIS A 234 9.49 -21.08 -10.66
N GLY A 235 10.05 -19.93 -10.85
CA GLY A 235 10.75 -19.54 -12.06
C GLY A 235 12.24 -19.33 -11.82
N GLU A 236 12.82 -18.38 -12.58
CA GLU A 236 14.21 -17.98 -12.42
C GLU A 236 14.50 -17.54 -10.98
N ALA A 237 15.57 -18.09 -10.39
CA ALA A 237 15.99 -17.72 -9.04
C ALA A 237 16.74 -16.36 -9.03
N PRO A 238 16.59 -15.53 -7.98
CA PRO A 238 15.92 -15.84 -6.71
C PRO A 238 14.43 -15.45 -6.66
N GLY A 239 13.79 -15.11 -7.75
CA GLY A 239 12.48 -14.43 -7.75
C GLY A 239 12.63 -12.94 -7.36
N PRO A 240 11.56 -12.22 -6.98
CA PRO A 240 10.18 -12.71 -6.85
C PRO A 240 9.49 -12.95 -8.20
N TRP A 241 8.33 -13.64 -8.16
CA TRP A 241 7.53 -13.98 -9.33
C TRP A 241 6.10 -13.49 -9.20
N ILE A 242 5.44 -13.30 -10.35
CA ILE A 242 3.99 -13.11 -10.45
C ILE A 242 3.40 -14.48 -10.79
N MET A 243 2.56 -14.99 -9.90
CA MET A 243 1.86 -16.26 -10.07
C MET A 243 0.37 -16.10 -9.75
N THR A 244 -0.41 -17.15 -9.97
CA THR A 244 -1.81 -17.22 -9.54
C THR A 244 -1.92 -18.22 -8.39
N ASP A 245 -2.55 -17.82 -7.28
CA ASP A 245 -2.99 -18.73 -6.24
C ASP A 245 -4.40 -19.22 -6.56
N GLN A 246 -4.57 -20.53 -6.65
CA GLN A 246 -5.83 -21.20 -6.97
C GLN A 246 -6.30 -22.13 -5.85
N GLU A 247 -5.84 -21.92 -4.64
CA GLU A 247 -5.88 -22.77 -3.46
C GLU A 247 -5.06 -24.06 -3.62
N ASN A 248 -4.30 -24.36 -2.60
CA ASN A 248 -3.35 -25.49 -2.54
C ASN A 248 -2.24 -25.46 -3.61
N ASN A 249 -2.10 -24.39 -4.37
CA ASN A 249 -0.99 -24.14 -5.28
C ASN A 249 -0.70 -22.65 -5.46
N LEU A 250 0.57 -22.34 -5.80
CA LEU A 250 0.97 -21.09 -6.43
C LEU A 250 1.47 -21.44 -7.81
N ILE A 251 0.65 -21.19 -8.84
CA ILE A 251 0.91 -21.70 -10.19
C ILE A 251 1.39 -20.60 -11.13
N GLY A 252 2.45 -20.88 -11.88
CA GLY A 252 3.00 -19.99 -12.89
C GLY A 252 2.93 -20.52 -14.31
N CYS A 253 2.75 -21.85 -14.46
CA CYS A 253 2.70 -22.52 -15.76
C CYS A 253 2.05 -23.91 -15.62
N VAL A 254 1.81 -24.54 -16.75
CA VAL A 254 1.46 -25.96 -16.83
C VAL A 254 2.58 -26.71 -17.54
N ASN A 255 3.22 -27.64 -16.86
CA ASN A 255 4.30 -28.46 -17.39
C ASN A 255 3.79 -29.82 -17.88
N PRO A 256 4.38 -30.42 -18.93
CA PRO A 256 4.05 -31.76 -19.38
C PRO A 256 4.31 -32.83 -18.30
N ASP A 257 5.40 -32.69 -17.53
CA ASP A 257 5.66 -33.53 -16.33
C ASP A 257 4.99 -32.84 -15.12
N PRO A 258 4.01 -33.50 -14.47
CA PRO A 258 3.33 -32.95 -13.31
C PRO A 258 4.22 -32.82 -12.07
N ASN A 259 5.42 -33.37 -12.06
CA ASN A 259 6.38 -33.19 -10.97
C ASN A 259 7.35 -32.04 -11.21
N ASP A 260 7.41 -31.50 -12.43
CA ASP A 260 8.23 -30.35 -12.74
C ASP A 260 7.52 -29.07 -12.28
N LYS A 261 8.16 -28.38 -11.35
CA LYS A 261 7.68 -27.12 -10.75
C LYS A 261 8.33 -25.89 -11.36
N TYR A 262 9.28 -26.05 -12.27
CA TYR A 262 9.99 -24.96 -12.88
C TYR A 262 9.19 -24.39 -14.05
N CYS A 263 8.97 -23.07 -14.01
CA CYS A 263 8.30 -22.33 -15.08
C CYS A 263 9.32 -21.50 -15.84
N GLU A 264 9.65 -21.91 -17.06
CA GLU A 264 10.67 -21.25 -17.89
C GLU A 264 10.33 -19.76 -18.18
N THR A 265 9.05 -19.43 -18.23
CA THR A 265 8.58 -18.06 -18.53
C THR A 265 8.55 -17.12 -17.32
N LEU A 266 8.72 -17.63 -16.10
CA LEU A 266 8.74 -16.83 -14.89
C LEU A 266 10.15 -16.31 -14.60
N GLU A 267 10.44 -15.10 -15.07
CA GLU A 267 11.68 -14.38 -14.73
C GLU A 267 11.62 -13.78 -13.32
N SER A 268 12.79 -13.57 -12.71
CA SER A 268 12.91 -12.78 -11.47
C SER A 268 12.57 -11.32 -11.74
N ILE A 269 11.57 -10.81 -11.06
CA ILE A 269 11.11 -9.43 -11.20
C ILE A 269 12.02 -8.50 -10.37
N ASN A 270 12.58 -7.47 -11.00
CA ASN A 270 13.41 -6.47 -10.33
C ASN A 270 12.90 -5.03 -10.47
N TRP A 271 11.67 -4.86 -10.93
CA TRP A 271 11.04 -3.55 -11.05
C TRP A 271 10.70 -2.99 -9.67
N ARG A 272 10.83 -1.69 -9.50
CA ARG A 272 10.50 -1.05 -8.23
C ARG A 272 8.99 -1.02 -7.95
N PHE A 273 8.19 -0.79 -8.98
CA PHE A 273 6.75 -0.88 -8.94
C PHE A 273 6.30 -1.90 -9.98
N VAL A 274 5.41 -2.77 -9.59
CA VAL A 274 4.98 -3.90 -10.40
C VAL A 274 3.49 -3.80 -10.63
N THR A 275 3.07 -3.83 -11.89
CA THR A 275 1.72 -4.22 -12.27
C THR A 275 1.68 -5.73 -12.38
N ALA A 276 0.79 -6.40 -11.68
CA ALA A 276 0.54 -7.81 -11.86
C ALA A 276 -0.94 -8.05 -12.17
N MET A 277 -1.22 -8.98 -13.07
CA MET A 277 -2.56 -9.29 -13.56
C MET A 277 -2.77 -10.80 -13.65
N ALA A 278 -3.98 -11.23 -13.32
CA ALA A 278 -4.47 -12.57 -13.61
C ALA A 278 -5.89 -12.49 -14.18
N ASP A 279 -6.13 -13.18 -15.29
CA ASP A 279 -7.45 -13.34 -15.88
C ASP A 279 -7.78 -14.83 -15.96
N GLY A 280 -8.93 -15.24 -15.47
CA GLY A 280 -9.43 -16.61 -15.51
C GLY A 280 -10.74 -16.74 -16.25
N LYS A 281 -10.94 -17.88 -16.92
CA LYS A 281 -12.21 -18.30 -17.52
C LYS A 281 -12.24 -19.84 -17.58
N PRO A 282 -13.39 -20.47 -17.87
CA PRO A 282 -13.44 -21.93 -18.00
C PRO A 282 -12.33 -22.48 -18.89
N MET A 283 -11.61 -23.50 -18.40
CA MET A 283 -10.51 -24.18 -19.07
C MET A 283 -9.28 -23.35 -19.41
N HIS A 284 -9.19 -22.09 -18.96
CA HIS A 284 -8.11 -21.19 -19.37
C HIS A 284 -7.77 -20.15 -18.31
N TRP A 285 -6.48 -19.83 -18.15
CA TRP A 285 -6.07 -18.67 -17.37
C TRP A 285 -4.84 -17.98 -17.99
N ARG A 286 -4.61 -16.73 -17.60
CA ARG A 286 -3.49 -15.92 -18.07
C ARG A 286 -2.91 -15.10 -16.92
N THR A 287 -1.57 -15.07 -16.81
CA THR A 287 -0.83 -14.17 -15.92
C THR A 287 0.05 -13.23 -16.72
N MET A 288 0.06 -11.98 -16.30
CA MET A 288 0.83 -10.90 -16.94
C MET A 288 1.46 -10.02 -15.88
N GLY A 289 2.50 -9.32 -16.25
CA GLY A 289 3.11 -8.29 -15.42
C GLY A 289 3.85 -7.26 -16.22
N GLY A 290 4.07 -6.10 -15.60
CA GLY A 290 4.80 -4.99 -16.20
C GLY A 290 5.44 -4.09 -15.17
N ASN A 291 6.45 -3.32 -15.61
CA ASN A 291 6.96 -2.24 -14.79
C ASN A 291 5.91 -1.12 -14.73
N ALA A 292 5.36 -0.85 -13.54
CA ALA A 292 4.32 0.16 -13.37
C ALA A 292 4.80 1.60 -13.63
N GLN A 293 6.10 1.80 -13.89
CA GLN A 293 6.69 3.11 -14.20
C GLN A 293 6.93 3.33 -15.70
N GLU A 294 7.02 2.26 -16.49
CA GLU A 294 7.35 2.34 -17.92
C GLU A 294 7.03 1.04 -18.68
N GLY A 295 6.82 1.14 -19.98
CA GLY A 295 6.70 0.00 -20.89
C GLY A 295 5.35 -0.72 -20.81
N ASP A 296 5.32 -1.85 -21.50
CA ASP A 296 4.13 -2.66 -21.73
C ASP A 296 4.08 -3.87 -20.78
N LEU A 297 2.93 -4.54 -20.73
CA LEU A 297 2.78 -5.83 -20.05
C LEU A 297 3.52 -6.93 -20.82
N LYS A 298 4.13 -7.84 -20.06
CA LYS A 298 4.63 -9.12 -20.50
C LYS A 298 3.68 -10.22 -20.03
N THR A 299 3.40 -11.18 -20.89
CA THR A 299 2.65 -12.39 -20.53
C THR A 299 3.63 -13.45 -20.04
N PHE A 300 3.39 -13.99 -18.85
CA PHE A 300 4.16 -15.10 -18.28
C PHE A 300 3.52 -16.44 -18.59
N TYR A 301 2.19 -16.49 -18.56
CA TYR A 301 1.41 -17.63 -18.99
C TYR A 301 0.11 -17.19 -19.65
N ASP A 302 -0.27 -17.90 -20.71
CA ASP A 302 -1.57 -17.75 -21.39
C ASP A 302 -1.93 -19.12 -21.98
N GLY A 303 -2.78 -19.89 -21.29
CA GLY A 303 -2.98 -21.27 -21.66
C GLY A 303 -4.09 -21.98 -20.90
N ILE A 304 -4.14 -23.29 -21.12
CA ILE A 304 -5.19 -24.16 -20.59
C ILE A 304 -5.04 -24.38 -19.07
N ARG A 305 -6.16 -24.61 -18.40
CA ARG A 305 -6.23 -25.26 -17.10
C ARG A 305 -6.28 -26.77 -17.30
N LEU A 306 -5.68 -27.50 -16.38
CA LEU A 306 -5.74 -28.97 -16.37
C LEU A 306 -6.44 -29.43 -15.10
N GLN A 307 -7.31 -30.41 -15.22
CA GLN A 307 -7.92 -31.10 -14.08
C GLN A 307 -6.88 -32.00 -13.38
N ASN A 308 -6.04 -31.42 -12.54
CA ASN A 308 -4.95 -32.11 -11.87
C ASN A 308 -4.57 -31.38 -10.57
N GLU A 309 -4.46 -32.06 -9.44
CA GLU A 309 -4.03 -31.56 -8.14
C GLU A 309 -2.67 -30.84 -8.14
N ARG A 310 -1.84 -31.05 -9.15
CA ARG A 310 -0.47 -30.50 -9.24
C ARG A 310 -0.33 -29.37 -10.25
N HIS A 311 -1.41 -29.01 -10.92
CA HIS A 311 -1.46 -27.98 -11.94
C HIS A 311 -2.63 -27.02 -11.67
N SER A 312 -2.93 -26.13 -12.63
CA SER A 312 -4.15 -25.33 -12.59
C SER A 312 -5.40 -26.23 -12.58
N TYR A 313 -6.43 -25.79 -11.89
CA TYR A 313 -7.65 -26.58 -11.74
C TYR A 313 -8.68 -26.26 -12.83
N ASP A 314 -9.26 -27.31 -13.37
CA ASP A 314 -10.43 -27.30 -14.22
C ASP A 314 -11.43 -28.34 -13.64
N VAL A 315 -12.53 -27.95 -13.09
CA VAL A 315 -13.29 -26.70 -13.10
C VAL A 315 -12.97 -25.92 -11.82
N MET A 316 -12.88 -24.59 -11.91
CA MET A 316 -12.75 -23.72 -10.73
C MET A 316 -14.02 -23.74 -9.89
N ARG A 317 -13.87 -23.51 -8.58
CA ARG A 317 -14.95 -23.49 -7.57
C ARG A 317 -14.85 -22.24 -6.70
N LYS A 318 -14.52 -21.12 -7.33
CA LYS A 318 -14.33 -19.82 -6.66
C LYS A 318 -15.50 -19.46 -5.78
N GLN A 319 -15.27 -18.85 -4.63
CA GLN A 319 -16.34 -18.54 -3.69
C GLN A 319 -16.72 -17.07 -3.62
N GLY A 320 -15.89 -16.19 -4.17
CA GLY A 320 -16.25 -14.78 -4.35
C GLY A 320 -15.91 -13.86 -3.18
N ALA A 321 -15.21 -14.29 -2.12
CA ALA A 321 -14.61 -13.36 -1.19
C ALA A 321 -13.45 -12.59 -1.86
N ILE A 322 -13.01 -11.49 -1.24
CA ILE A 322 -11.86 -10.71 -1.73
C ILE A 322 -10.82 -10.64 -0.62
N VAL A 323 -9.58 -10.99 -0.96
CA VAL A 323 -8.42 -10.89 -0.05
C VAL A 323 -7.42 -9.85 -0.51
N LEU A 324 -6.69 -9.29 0.45
CA LEU A 324 -5.53 -8.45 0.21
C LEU A 324 -4.47 -8.68 1.30
N GLY A 325 -3.29 -9.15 0.89
CA GLY A 325 -2.15 -9.36 1.78
C GLY A 325 -2.22 -10.63 2.61
N ASN A 326 -3.10 -11.54 2.28
CA ASN A 326 -3.26 -12.87 2.89
C ASN A 326 -3.87 -13.84 1.87
N GLY A 327 -3.68 -15.13 2.05
CA GLY A 327 -4.26 -16.17 1.23
C GLY A 327 -5.73 -16.49 1.54
N GLY A 328 -6.32 -17.44 0.84
CA GLY A 328 -7.71 -17.83 0.95
C GLY A 328 -8.08 -18.34 2.35
N ASP A 329 -7.30 -19.25 2.90
CA ASP A 329 -7.37 -19.74 4.27
C ASP A 329 -6.90 -18.74 5.34
N ASN A 330 -6.65 -17.50 4.93
CA ASN A 330 -6.00 -16.46 5.73
C ASN A 330 -4.55 -16.78 6.11
N ASN A 331 -3.82 -17.51 5.27
CA ASN A 331 -2.38 -17.66 5.39
C ASN A 331 -1.70 -16.29 5.21
N ASN A 332 -1.07 -15.76 6.27
CA ASN A 332 -0.63 -14.37 6.35
C ASN A 332 0.85 -14.23 6.75
N TYR A 333 1.70 -15.12 6.26
CA TYR A 333 3.14 -15.06 6.52
C TYR A 333 3.92 -14.22 5.52
N SER A 334 3.24 -13.57 4.61
CA SER A 334 3.84 -12.76 3.54
C SER A 334 4.09 -11.32 3.93
N SER A 335 4.96 -10.69 3.14
CA SER A 335 5.22 -9.24 3.15
C SER A 335 4.96 -8.65 1.77
N GLY A 336 4.47 -7.43 1.74
CA GLY A 336 4.28 -6.69 0.50
C GLY A 336 3.71 -5.30 0.73
N THR A 337 3.68 -4.48 -0.32
CA THR A 337 3.04 -3.15 -0.28
C THR A 337 2.10 -3.01 -1.46
N PHE A 338 0.84 -2.76 -1.17
CA PHE A 338 -0.22 -2.54 -2.14
C PHE A 338 -0.45 -1.05 -2.36
N TYR A 339 -0.78 -0.67 -3.60
CA TYR A 339 -1.15 0.71 -3.97
C TYR A 339 -2.55 0.81 -4.53
N GLU A 340 -2.90 0.00 -5.52
CA GLU A 340 -4.22 -0.06 -6.15
C GLU A 340 -4.47 -1.43 -6.78
N GLY A 341 -5.72 -1.78 -6.98
CA GLY A 341 -6.14 -2.98 -7.67
C GLY A 341 -7.63 -3.00 -7.96
N ALA A 342 -8.05 -3.79 -8.93
CA ALA A 342 -9.46 -3.98 -9.25
C ALA A 342 -9.73 -5.39 -9.77
N MET A 343 -10.99 -5.81 -9.65
CA MET A 343 -11.53 -7.06 -10.18
C MET A 343 -12.69 -6.75 -11.11
N THR A 344 -12.80 -7.47 -12.23
CA THR A 344 -13.89 -7.30 -13.19
C THR A 344 -15.12 -8.13 -12.82
N ALA A 345 -16.26 -7.77 -13.36
CA ALA A 345 -17.52 -8.44 -13.11
C ALA A 345 -17.52 -9.90 -13.61
N PRO A 346 -18.29 -10.80 -12.96
CA PRO A 346 -18.36 -12.21 -13.32
C PRO A 346 -18.80 -12.42 -14.77
N GLY A 347 -18.22 -13.43 -15.42
CA GLY A 347 -18.49 -13.75 -16.82
C GLY A 347 -17.76 -12.83 -17.82
N THR A 348 -16.91 -11.91 -17.35
CA THR A 348 -16.10 -11.03 -18.20
C THR A 348 -14.64 -11.48 -18.23
N TYR A 349 -14.01 -11.35 -19.40
CA TYR A 349 -12.61 -11.71 -19.61
C TYR A 349 -11.94 -10.59 -20.41
N PRO A 350 -11.08 -9.77 -19.78
CA PRO A 350 -10.44 -8.65 -20.46
C PRO A 350 -9.60 -9.10 -21.66
N THR A 351 -9.62 -8.33 -22.74
CA THR A 351 -8.74 -8.60 -23.88
C THR A 351 -7.31 -8.18 -23.58
N ALA A 352 -6.35 -8.67 -24.36
CA ALA A 352 -4.95 -8.27 -24.24
C ALA A 352 -4.79 -6.75 -24.43
N GLU A 353 -5.53 -6.16 -25.39
CA GLU A 353 -5.53 -4.72 -25.65
C GLU A 353 -6.09 -3.93 -24.47
N THR A 354 -7.15 -4.43 -23.81
CA THR A 354 -7.70 -3.83 -22.60
C THR A 354 -6.65 -3.81 -21.49
N ASN A 355 -5.98 -4.93 -21.24
CA ASN A 355 -4.96 -5.03 -20.21
C ASN A 355 -3.74 -4.14 -20.51
N GLN A 356 -3.32 -4.03 -21.78
CA GLN A 356 -2.29 -3.06 -22.17
C GLN A 356 -2.74 -1.61 -21.96
N ALA A 357 -4.00 -1.28 -22.19
CA ALA A 357 -4.55 0.05 -21.90
C ALA A 357 -4.57 0.34 -20.39
N ILE A 358 -4.85 -0.66 -19.53
CA ILE A 358 -4.73 -0.55 -18.07
C ILE A 358 -3.26 -0.29 -17.68
N GLN A 359 -2.30 -1.05 -18.23
CA GLN A 359 -0.89 -0.81 -17.99
C GLN A 359 -0.47 0.61 -18.37
N ALA A 360 -0.86 1.08 -19.55
CA ALA A 360 -0.57 2.43 -19.99
C ALA A 360 -1.15 3.51 -19.06
N ASN A 361 -2.34 3.27 -18.50
CA ASN A 361 -2.95 4.14 -17.51
C ASN A 361 -2.17 4.15 -16.18
N ILE A 362 -1.70 2.98 -15.73
CA ILE A 362 -0.86 2.84 -14.53
C ILE A 362 0.46 3.59 -14.72
N VAL A 363 1.13 3.42 -15.86
CA VAL A 363 2.37 4.15 -16.19
C VAL A 363 2.12 5.67 -16.21
N ALA A 364 0.98 6.11 -16.77
CA ALA A 364 0.59 7.51 -16.80
C ALA A 364 0.32 8.11 -15.40
N ALA A 365 0.00 7.30 -14.40
CA ALA A 365 -0.15 7.73 -13.00
C ALA A 365 1.19 8.11 -12.35
N ARG A 366 2.33 7.70 -12.94
CA ARG A 366 3.67 8.16 -12.60
C ARG A 366 4.04 7.89 -11.14
N TYR A 367 4.00 6.64 -10.74
CA TYR A 367 4.52 6.22 -9.43
C TYR A 367 5.98 6.63 -9.29
N ASP A 368 6.26 7.39 -8.22
CA ASP A 368 7.58 7.83 -7.79
C ASP A 368 8.44 8.52 -8.88
N VAL A 369 7.82 9.38 -9.67
CA VAL A 369 8.55 10.26 -10.59
C VAL A 369 9.35 11.27 -9.79
N GLN A 370 10.65 11.07 -9.73
CA GLN A 370 11.56 11.78 -8.86
C GLN A 370 12.11 13.06 -9.50
N ARG A 371 11.32 14.16 -9.53
CA ARG A 371 11.90 15.48 -9.63
C ARG A 371 12.61 15.84 -8.34
N LEU A 372 11.95 15.59 -7.21
CA LEU A 372 12.49 15.74 -5.87
C LEU A 372 12.63 14.38 -5.20
N SER A 373 13.77 14.09 -4.62
CA SER A 373 13.97 12.89 -3.80
C SER A 373 14.76 13.22 -2.54
N ILE A 374 14.53 12.42 -1.50
CA ILE A 374 15.23 12.48 -0.22
C ILE A 374 15.71 11.08 0.12
N SER A 375 16.96 10.95 0.55
CA SER A 375 17.57 9.67 0.90
C SER A 375 18.63 9.81 1.98
N ALA A 376 18.86 8.74 2.74
CA ALA A 376 20.05 8.66 3.58
C ALA A 376 21.31 8.85 2.72
N SER A 377 22.32 9.57 3.24
CA SER A 377 23.59 9.77 2.52
C SER A 377 24.52 8.59 2.63
N ASP A 378 24.28 7.70 3.59
CA ASP A 378 25.06 6.49 3.86
C ASP A 378 24.31 5.27 3.32
N LYS A 379 25.06 4.27 2.87
CA LYS A 379 24.48 2.96 2.56
C LYS A 379 24.02 2.33 3.88
N THR A 380 22.72 2.26 4.08
CA THR A 380 22.12 1.55 5.20
C THR A 380 21.61 0.19 4.71
N SER A 381 21.61 -0.81 5.60
CA SER A 381 20.95 -2.10 5.34
C SER A 381 19.43 -2.04 5.48
N GLU A 382 18.90 -0.85 5.70
CA GLU A 382 17.47 -0.60 5.87
C GLU A 382 16.73 -0.71 4.54
N PRO A 383 15.45 -1.06 4.57
CA PRO A 383 14.61 -1.00 3.38
C PRO A 383 14.68 0.36 2.70
N ASN A 384 14.60 0.40 1.38
CA ASN A 384 14.56 1.66 0.63
C ASN A 384 13.46 2.57 1.19
N GLY A 385 13.80 3.84 1.39
CA GLY A 385 12.87 4.80 1.93
C GLY A 385 12.74 4.81 3.46
N LEU A 386 13.45 3.97 4.20
CA LEU A 386 13.52 3.99 5.65
C LEU A 386 14.94 4.31 6.13
N GLN A 387 15.08 5.21 7.10
CA GLN A 387 16.33 5.50 7.77
C GLN A 387 16.17 5.40 9.28
N THR A 388 17.13 4.75 9.94
CA THR A 388 17.13 4.57 11.39
C THR A 388 18.04 5.60 12.07
N PHE A 389 17.49 6.25 13.08
CA PHE A 389 18.21 7.13 13.99
C PHE A 389 18.24 6.53 15.40
N SER A 390 19.27 6.86 16.16
CA SER A 390 19.26 6.74 17.62
C SER A 390 18.89 8.07 18.25
N PRO A 391 18.27 8.09 19.45
CA PRO A 391 17.85 9.32 20.11
C PRO A 391 18.98 10.33 20.28
N MET A 392 18.72 11.60 19.95
CA MET A 392 19.66 12.73 20.06
C MET A 392 20.94 12.56 19.22
N ARG A 393 20.86 11.81 18.11
CA ARG A 393 21.99 11.62 17.18
C ARG A 393 21.75 12.34 15.86
N ASN A 394 22.85 12.68 15.23
CA ASN A 394 22.86 13.26 13.89
C ASN A 394 22.87 12.14 12.84
N GLY A 395 22.08 12.33 11.79
CA GLY A 395 22.12 11.56 10.57
C GLY A 395 22.28 12.45 9.36
N SER A 396 22.85 11.91 8.31
CA SER A 396 23.06 12.61 7.05
C SER A 396 21.97 12.24 6.05
N VAL A 397 21.41 13.25 5.40
CA VAL A 397 20.33 13.10 4.42
C VAL A 397 20.64 13.95 3.21
N ASN A 398 20.48 13.40 2.01
CA ASN A 398 20.59 14.15 0.76
C ASN A 398 19.22 14.48 0.20
N VAL A 399 19.01 15.72 -0.16
CA VAL A 399 17.87 16.17 -0.98
C VAL A 399 18.37 16.38 -2.39
N LYS A 400 17.80 15.66 -3.35
CA LYS A 400 18.14 15.73 -4.77
C LYS A 400 16.96 16.30 -5.53
N PHE A 401 17.20 17.35 -6.31
CA PHE A 401 16.23 17.91 -7.24
C PHE A 401 16.75 17.80 -8.67
N VAL A 402 15.90 17.35 -9.58
CA VAL A 402 16.19 17.27 -11.02
C VAL A 402 15.19 18.14 -11.75
N ASN A 403 15.65 19.08 -12.55
CA ASN A 403 14.73 19.84 -13.40
C ASN A 403 14.19 18.94 -14.53
N THR A 404 13.05 18.32 -14.30
CA THR A 404 12.33 17.49 -15.29
C THR A 404 11.33 18.31 -16.12
N THR A 405 11.32 19.63 -15.96
CA THR A 405 10.50 20.53 -16.82
C THR A 405 11.20 20.75 -18.15
N GLY A 406 10.44 21.07 -19.19
CA GLY A 406 11.00 21.42 -20.50
C GLY A 406 11.61 22.84 -20.57
N ALA A 407 11.67 23.59 -19.45
CA ALA A 407 12.15 24.95 -19.37
C ALA A 407 13.13 25.15 -18.21
N SER A 408 13.96 26.19 -18.28
CA SER A 408 14.78 26.60 -17.16
C SER A 408 13.93 27.03 -15.96
N ILE A 409 14.44 26.80 -14.77
CA ILE A 409 13.81 27.23 -13.52
C ILE A 409 14.76 28.11 -12.71
N SER A 410 14.19 28.99 -11.88
CA SER A 410 14.93 29.87 -10.97
C SER A 410 14.42 29.77 -9.55
N ASP A 411 15.11 30.44 -8.64
CA ASP A 411 14.73 30.60 -7.23
C ASP A 411 14.43 29.27 -6.53
N LEU A 412 15.23 28.22 -6.83
CA LEU A 412 15.04 26.93 -6.16
C LEU A 412 15.41 27.03 -4.70
N GLU A 413 14.46 26.75 -3.85
CA GLU A 413 14.63 26.56 -2.41
C GLU A 413 14.41 25.09 -2.04
N LEU A 414 15.33 24.51 -1.26
CA LEU A 414 15.24 23.16 -0.72
C LEU A 414 15.30 23.21 0.80
N ASN A 415 14.37 22.54 1.46
CA ASN A 415 14.37 22.37 2.91
C ASN A 415 13.86 20.98 3.30
N ILE A 416 14.08 20.60 4.56
CA ILE A 416 13.49 19.39 5.15
C ILE A 416 12.63 19.81 6.34
N GLU A 417 11.34 19.44 6.29
CA GLU A 417 10.49 19.44 7.47
C GLU A 417 10.74 18.15 8.24
N ALA A 418 11.19 18.29 9.46
CA ALA A 418 11.50 17.18 10.35
C ALA A 418 10.39 17.01 11.41
N PRO A 419 10.23 15.82 12.00
CA PRO A 419 9.26 15.59 13.07
C PRO A 419 9.42 16.58 14.22
N LYS A 420 8.34 16.80 14.96
CA LYS A 420 8.36 17.67 16.15
C LYS A 420 9.52 17.30 17.08
N SER A 421 10.27 18.28 17.54
CA SER A 421 11.49 18.15 18.37
C SER A 421 12.75 17.64 17.65
N TRP A 422 12.69 17.36 16.36
CA TRP A 422 13.88 17.12 15.54
C TRP A 422 14.34 18.43 14.92
N LYS A 423 15.57 18.44 14.42
CA LYS A 423 16.15 19.60 13.73
C LYS A 423 16.74 19.17 12.41
N SER A 424 16.65 20.02 11.40
CA SER A 424 17.27 19.82 10.10
C SER A 424 17.95 21.11 9.65
N PHE A 425 19.20 21.00 9.24
CA PHE A 425 20.01 22.10 8.73
C PHE A 425 20.79 21.69 7.50
N VAL A 426 21.04 22.60 6.59
CA VAL A 426 21.98 22.40 5.49
C VAL A 426 23.35 22.07 6.10
N ARG A 427 23.96 20.98 5.64
CA ARG A 427 25.20 20.45 6.25
C ARG A 427 26.28 21.52 6.33
N GLY A 428 26.83 21.70 7.53
CA GLY A 428 27.90 22.68 7.81
C GLY A 428 27.43 24.12 7.99
N THR A 429 26.12 24.34 8.10
CA THR A 429 25.52 25.66 8.39
C THR A 429 24.44 25.54 9.45
N ASP A 430 23.92 26.69 9.91
CA ASP A 430 22.72 26.77 10.75
C ASP A 430 21.43 27.08 9.94
N ASP A 431 21.54 27.11 8.60
CA ASP A 431 20.42 27.41 7.72
C ASP A 431 19.52 26.17 7.56
N SER A 432 18.22 26.34 7.75
CA SER A 432 17.21 25.30 7.50
C SER A 432 16.80 25.20 6.04
N VAL A 433 17.15 26.18 5.20
CA VAL A 433 16.79 26.27 3.79
C VAL A 433 18.03 26.51 2.94
N LYS A 434 18.20 25.74 1.89
CA LYS A 434 19.19 26.02 0.85
C LYS A 434 18.53 26.77 -0.31
N ARG A 435 19.03 27.98 -0.60
CA ARG A 435 18.65 28.76 -1.78
C ARG A 435 19.67 28.58 -2.88
N ILE A 436 19.19 28.34 -4.09
CA ILE A 436 19.99 28.22 -5.32
C ILE A 436 19.70 29.45 -6.16
N ASN A 437 20.69 30.32 -6.28
CA ASN A 437 20.56 31.64 -6.88
C ASN A 437 21.01 31.69 -8.37
N TYR A 438 21.05 30.53 -9.01
CA TYR A 438 21.37 30.43 -10.44
C TYR A 438 20.27 29.65 -11.16
N GLU A 439 20.19 29.85 -12.48
CA GLU A 439 19.22 29.18 -13.34
C GLU A 439 19.58 27.70 -13.48
N ILE A 440 18.57 26.83 -13.32
CA ILE A 440 18.73 25.36 -13.44
C ILE A 440 18.11 24.93 -14.76
N LEU A 441 18.94 24.50 -15.69
CA LEU A 441 18.53 24.09 -17.02
C LEU A 441 17.78 22.73 -17.00
N PRO A 442 16.96 22.41 -18.02
CA PRO A 442 16.33 21.09 -18.16
C PRO A 442 17.36 19.96 -18.03
N GLY A 443 17.04 18.93 -17.24
CA GLY A 443 17.90 17.79 -16.96
C GLY A 443 18.99 18.04 -15.91
N GLN A 444 19.25 19.27 -15.50
CA GLN A 444 20.24 19.53 -14.43
C GLN A 444 19.76 19.02 -13.08
N THR A 445 20.74 18.56 -12.31
CA THR A 445 20.54 18.01 -10.98
C THR A 445 21.22 18.89 -9.93
N VAL A 446 20.51 19.17 -8.84
CA VAL A 446 21.01 19.81 -7.63
C VAL A 446 20.92 18.81 -6.47
N VAL A 447 22.00 18.59 -5.76
CA VAL A 447 22.04 17.75 -4.56
C VAL A 447 22.49 18.59 -3.38
N VAL A 448 21.67 18.60 -2.33
CA VAL A 448 21.96 19.35 -1.09
C VAL A 448 21.99 18.38 0.07
N PRO A 449 23.15 18.26 0.74
CA PRO A 449 23.25 17.47 1.97
C PRO A 449 22.69 18.24 3.16
N PHE A 450 21.93 17.56 3.99
CA PHE A 450 21.40 18.05 5.26
C PHE A 450 21.94 17.22 6.42
N THR A 451 22.04 17.84 7.58
CA THR A 451 22.22 17.18 8.87
C THR A 451 20.90 17.20 9.61
N VAL A 452 20.40 16.04 9.98
CA VAL A 452 19.18 15.88 10.75
C VAL A 452 19.54 15.37 12.14
N THR A 453 19.09 16.07 13.18
CA THR A 453 19.27 15.66 14.58
C THR A 453 17.95 15.11 15.09
N SER A 454 17.95 13.85 15.52
CA SER A 454 16.76 13.17 16.05
C SER A 454 16.36 13.70 17.43
N GLY A 455 15.08 13.54 17.79
CA GLY A 455 14.54 13.84 19.11
C GLY A 455 14.84 12.75 20.14
N LYS A 456 14.40 12.98 21.39
CA LYS A 456 14.62 12.04 22.51
C LYS A 456 13.74 10.79 22.45
N LYS A 457 12.52 10.90 21.93
CA LYS A 457 11.53 9.83 21.98
C LYS A 457 11.72 8.85 20.83
N SER A 458 11.58 7.56 21.14
CA SER A 458 11.43 6.52 20.12
C SER A 458 10.11 6.69 19.40
N PHE A 459 10.12 6.72 18.06
CA PHE A 459 8.91 6.80 17.25
C PHE A 459 9.21 6.56 15.76
N ASN A 460 8.17 6.31 14.98
CA ASN A 460 8.21 6.33 13.52
C ASN A 460 7.67 7.66 13.01
N GLY A 461 8.32 8.24 12.03
CA GLY A 461 7.94 9.54 11.47
C GLY A 461 8.49 9.75 10.07
N ASP A 462 8.35 10.96 9.58
CA ASP A 462 8.74 11.33 8.23
C ASP A 462 9.70 12.53 8.26
N LEU A 463 10.71 12.48 7.40
CA LEU A 463 11.41 13.67 6.90
C LEU A 463 10.75 14.03 5.57
N VAL A 464 10.27 15.24 5.45
CA VAL A 464 9.63 15.73 4.23
C VAL A 464 10.54 16.75 3.58
N ALA A 465 11.21 16.38 2.48
CA ALA A 465 11.90 17.36 1.65
C ALA A 465 10.88 18.18 0.90
N ILE A 466 11.10 19.48 0.86
CA ILE A 466 10.27 20.41 0.11
C ILE A 466 11.17 21.19 -0.86
N ALA A 467 10.76 21.21 -2.12
CA ALA A 467 11.31 22.09 -3.14
C ALA A 467 10.30 23.17 -3.50
N ARG A 468 10.74 24.41 -3.61
CA ARG A 468 9.98 25.52 -4.19
C ARG A 468 10.83 26.18 -5.27
N TRP A 469 10.23 26.48 -6.42
CA TRP A 469 10.95 27.11 -7.53
C TRP A 469 10.02 27.94 -8.40
N THR A 470 10.59 28.84 -9.18
CA THR A 470 9.87 29.62 -10.20
C THR A 470 10.05 28.97 -11.58
N SER A 471 8.94 28.71 -12.27
CA SER A 471 8.93 28.23 -13.67
C SER A 471 7.89 29.01 -14.45
N ASN A 472 8.31 29.59 -15.58
CA ASN A 472 7.46 30.44 -16.40
C ASN A 472 6.74 31.54 -15.60
N GLY A 473 7.47 32.19 -14.66
CA GLY A 473 6.96 33.23 -13.79
C GLY A 473 5.95 32.79 -12.72
N LYS A 474 5.75 31.47 -12.54
CA LYS A 474 4.84 30.90 -11.53
C LYS A 474 5.62 30.13 -10.49
N LEU A 475 5.29 30.37 -9.21
CA LEU A 475 5.81 29.59 -8.10
C LEU A 475 5.23 28.16 -8.14
N LYS A 476 6.11 27.18 -8.02
CA LYS A 476 5.81 25.75 -7.94
C LYS A 476 6.34 25.18 -6.64
N SER A 477 5.75 24.09 -6.18
CA SER A 477 6.24 23.35 -5.01
C SER A 477 6.03 21.86 -5.21
N GLU A 478 6.95 21.06 -4.65
CA GLU A 478 6.87 19.59 -4.62
C GLU A 478 7.46 19.09 -3.31
N SER A 479 6.95 17.97 -2.81
CA SER A 479 7.47 17.32 -1.61
C SER A 479 7.86 15.87 -1.89
N ALA A 480 8.87 15.39 -1.15
CA ALA A 480 9.28 13.99 -1.16
C ALA A 480 9.51 13.52 0.29
N VAL A 481 9.22 12.25 0.55
CA VAL A 481 9.21 11.72 1.91
C VAL A 481 10.27 10.64 2.07
N GLN A 482 11.04 10.74 3.16
CA GLN A 482 11.90 9.68 3.69
C GLN A 482 11.32 9.23 5.02
N LYS A 483 10.92 7.95 5.09
CA LYS A 483 10.49 7.35 6.34
C LYS A 483 11.65 7.25 7.31
N VAL A 484 11.44 7.66 8.55
CA VAL A 484 12.44 7.54 9.61
C VAL A 484 11.87 6.82 10.81
N ARG A 485 12.73 6.09 11.48
CA ARG A 485 12.47 5.59 12.83
C ARG A 485 13.57 6.05 13.78
N ASN A 486 13.18 6.40 14.99
CA ASN A 486 14.07 6.76 16.07
C ASN A 486 14.00 5.67 17.13
N VAL A 487 15.01 4.84 17.20
CA VAL A 487 15.03 3.66 18.06
C VAL A 487 16.21 3.71 19.03
N PRO A 488 16.07 3.14 20.23
CA PRO A 488 17.17 3.07 21.20
C PRO A 488 18.40 2.37 20.61
N ASP A 489 19.56 2.68 21.17
CA ASP A 489 20.81 2.00 20.82
C ASP A 489 20.77 0.50 21.13
N VAL A 490 19.95 0.09 22.09
CA VAL A 490 19.70 -1.32 22.40
C VAL A 490 18.53 -1.84 21.58
N ARG A 491 18.75 -2.94 20.85
CA ARG A 491 17.78 -3.55 19.94
C ARG A 491 17.66 -5.04 20.19
N ILE A 492 16.51 -5.61 19.83
CA ILE A 492 16.38 -7.06 19.70
C ILE A 492 17.22 -7.45 18.48
N ASN A 493 18.25 -8.26 18.68
CA ASN A 493 19.13 -8.76 17.64
C ASN A 493 18.66 -10.10 17.11
N GLU A 494 18.28 -10.99 18.02
CA GLU A 494 17.82 -12.32 17.72
C GLU A 494 16.74 -12.73 18.73
N PHE A 495 15.81 -13.54 18.30
CA PHE A 495 14.91 -14.25 19.21
C PHE A 495 14.67 -15.66 18.71
N ARG A 496 14.44 -16.58 19.63
CA ARG A 496 14.07 -17.95 19.36
C ARG A 496 12.85 -18.31 20.18
N VAL A 497 11.84 -18.82 19.51
CA VAL A 497 10.65 -19.38 20.15
C VAL A 497 10.79 -20.90 20.13
N SER A 498 10.55 -21.55 21.25
CA SER A 498 10.57 -23.01 21.34
C SER A 498 9.53 -23.62 20.40
N ASP A 499 9.89 -24.73 19.78
CA ASP A 499 8.99 -25.58 18.99
C ASP A 499 7.94 -26.33 19.83
N GLY A 500 7.88 -26.05 21.14
CA GLY A 500 6.98 -26.72 22.09
C GLY A 500 7.54 -27.97 22.75
N THR A 501 8.68 -28.50 22.29
CA THR A 501 9.29 -29.71 22.86
C THR A 501 10.30 -29.39 23.97
N ASN A 502 10.91 -28.19 23.92
CA ASN A 502 11.87 -27.76 24.93
C ASN A 502 11.76 -26.25 25.20
N HIS A 503 11.04 -25.90 26.25
CA HIS A 503 10.78 -24.50 26.65
C HIS A 503 12.04 -23.72 27.06
N THR A 504 13.13 -24.40 27.45
CA THR A 504 14.38 -23.77 27.87
C THR A 504 15.18 -23.19 26.70
N ASN A 505 14.81 -23.48 25.45
CA ASN A 505 15.47 -22.98 24.26
C ASN A 505 14.92 -21.65 23.72
N SER A 506 13.92 -21.06 24.39
CA SER A 506 13.39 -19.76 24.00
C SER A 506 14.24 -18.64 24.58
N PHE A 507 14.64 -17.68 23.75
CA PHE A 507 15.42 -16.53 24.19
C PHE A 507 15.12 -15.27 23.36
N ILE A 508 15.45 -14.12 23.92
CA ILE A 508 15.56 -12.85 23.21
C ILE A 508 16.96 -12.30 23.46
N GLU A 509 17.65 -11.97 22.38
CA GLU A 509 18.97 -11.36 22.43
C GLU A 509 18.85 -9.85 22.22
N LEU A 510 19.37 -9.07 23.17
CA LEU A 510 19.49 -7.62 23.07
C LEU A 510 20.92 -7.26 22.70
N TYR A 511 21.07 -6.43 21.68
CA TYR A 511 22.34 -5.92 21.21
C TYR A 511 22.41 -4.40 21.37
N ASN A 512 23.48 -3.92 22.03
CA ASN A 512 23.78 -2.50 22.12
C ASN A 512 24.63 -2.07 20.93
N THR A 513 24.04 -1.29 20.01
CA THR A 513 24.71 -0.79 18.81
C THR A 513 25.62 0.41 19.08
N SER A 514 25.62 0.96 20.30
CA SER A 514 26.46 2.10 20.69
C SER A 514 27.79 1.63 21.28
N ALA A 515 28.81 2.53 21.27
CA ALA A 515 30.07 2.29 21.93
C ALA A 515 30.00 2.43 23.45
N ASN A 516 28.91 2.96 24.00
CA ASN A 516 28.75 3.23 25.43
C ASN A 516 27.81 2.22 26.08
N PRO A 517 27.98 1.88 27.35
CA PRO A 517 27.03 1.10 28.11
C PRO A 517 25.65 1.80 28.17
N VAL A 518 24.58 1.05 28.03
CA VAL A 518 23.20 1.54 28.15
C VAL A 518 22.53 0.87 29.35
N ASP A 519 21.95 1.68 30.23
CA ASP A 519 21.15 1.17 31.33
C ASP A 519 19.78 0.74 30.80
N ILE A 520 19.46 -0.54 30.95
CA ILE A 520 18.19 -1.16 30.57
C ILE A 520 17.31 -1.49 31.78
N SER A 521 17.63 -0.95 32.93
CA SER A 521 16.82 -1.15 34.14
C SER A 521 15.40 -0.62 33.93
N GLY A 522 14.40 -1.41 34.29
CA GLY A 522 12.99 -1.05 34.13
C GLY A 522 12.44 -1.17 32.71
N TRP A 523 13.22 -1.68 31.76
CA TRP A 523 12.68 -1.99 30.42
C TRP A 523 11.76 -3.21 30.49
N GLU A 524 10.72 -3.17 29.67
CA GLU A 524 9.79 -4.27 29.47
C GLU A 524 9.80 -4.69 27.99
N LEU A 525 9.75 -5.99 27.77
CA LEU A 525 9.49 -6.55 26.45
C LEU A 525 7.99 -6.87 26.36
N ARG A 526 7.31 -6.20 25.45
CA ARG A 526 5.89 -6.43 25.20
C ARG A 526 5.68 -7.00 23.81
N PRO A 527 4.80 -8.01 23.66
CA PRO A 527 4.37 -8.42 22.34
C PRO A 527 3.55 -7.29 21.71
N ASP A 528 3.70 -7.07 20.42
CA ASP A 528 2.77 -6.26 19.66
C ASP A 528 1.46 -7.05 19.54
N ALA A 529 0.45 -6.66 20.30
CA ALA A 529 -0.83 -7.37 20.34
C ALA A 529 -1.75 -7.01 19.17
N GLY A 530 -1.32 -6.09 18.28
CA GLY A 530 -2.20 -5.52 17.27
C GLY A 530 -3.43 -4.82 17.86
N LEU A 531 -4.04 -3.94 17.11
CA LEU A 531 -5.32 -3.36 17.51
C LEU A 531 -6.45 -4.34 17.22
N ARG A 532 -7.28 -4.60 18.21
CA ARG A 532 -8.55 -5.28 17.99
C ARG A 532 -9.63 -4.22 17.80
N PRO A 533 -10.53 -4.32 16.80
CA PRO A 533 -11.73 -3.53 16.78
C PRO A 533 -12.50 -3.77 18.09
N THR A 534 -12.93 -2.72 18.76
CA THR A 534 -13.84 -2.88 19.89
C THR A 534 -15.20 -3.28 19.33
N SER A 535 -15.63 -4.51 19.60
CA SER A 535 -17.02 -4.89 19.38
C SER A 535 -17.94 -3.86 20.06
N PRO A 536 -19.06 -3.45 19.45
CA PRO A 536 -20.01 -2.50 20.07
C PRO A 536 -20.68 -3.01 21.34
N ARG A 537 -20.37 -4.20 21.81
CA ARG A 537 -20.91 -4.78 23.06
C ARG A 537 -19.84 -4.86 24.12
N GLY A 538 -19.83 -3.85 24.99
CA GLY A 538 -19.44 -3.90 26.41
C GLY A 538 -18.13 -4.63 26.71
N GLY A 539 -17.01 -4.15 26.21
CA GLY A 539 -15.70 -4.60 26.65
C GLY A 539 -15.10 -3.57 27.60
N HIS A 540 -14.70 -4.00 28.78
CA HIS A 540 -13.92 -3.20 29.70
C HIS A 540 -12.65 -2.64 29.01
N PRO A 541 -12.20 -1.42 29.36
CA PRO A 541 -10.91 -0.93 28.89
C PRO A 541 -9.84 -1.92 29.37
N VAL A 542 -8.98 -2.36 28.45
CA VAL A 542 -7.81 -3.15 28.80
C VAL A 542 -6.89 -2.20 29.57
N GLY A 543 -7.10 -2.18 30.89
CA GLY A 543 -6.15 -1.61 31.83
C GLY A 543 -4.81 -2.31 31.67
N GLN A 544 -3.76 -1.65 32.06
CA GLN A 544 -2.43 -2.22 32.22
C GLN A 544 -2.55 -3.60 32.87
N GLN A 545 -2.47 -4.67 32.07
CA GLN A 545 -2.41 -6.01 32.62
C GLN A 545 -0.98 -6.23 33.11
N GLU A 546 -0.85 -6.24 34.41
CA GLU A 546 0.28 -6.90 35.07
C GLU A 546 0.37 -8.33 34.55
N ILE A 547 1.57 -8.71 34.16
CA ILE A 547 1.85 -10.02 33.61
C ILE A 547 1.89 -11.01 34.76
N HIS A 548 0.81 -11.73 34.95
CA HIS A 548 0.81 -12.94 35.78
C HIS A 548 1.19 -14.13 34.87
N GLU A 549 2.08 -14.99 35.37
CA GLU A 549 2.32 -16.31 34.81
C GLU A 549 1.00 -17.08 34.75
N HIS A 550 0.55 -17.40 33.53
CA HIS A 550 -0.50 -18.39 33.35
C HIS A 550 0.04 -19.57 32.59
N GLU A 551 -0.11 -20.72 33.21
CA GLU A 551 0.21 -22.04 32.67
C GLU A 551 -0.43 -22.28 31.31
N ALA A 552 0.36 -22.88 30.42
CA ALA A 552 -0.03 -23.23 29.07
C ALA A 552 -1.03 -24.39 29.10
N PHE A 553 -2.23 -24.17 28.58
CA PHE A 553 -3.08 -25.26 28.10
C PHE A 553 -2.73 -25.59 26.66
N GLY A 554 -2.62 -26.89 26.40
CA GLY A 554 -2.10 -27.47 25.19
C GLY A 554 -2.97 -27.30 23.97
N GLY A 555 -2.31 -27.35 22.83
CA GLY A 555 -2.89 -27.55 21.51
C GLY A 555 -2.95 -26.29 20.64
N GLY A 556 -2.10 -26.18 19.61
CA GLY A 556 -2.21 -25.20 18.55
C GLY A 556 -1.14 -24.10 18.56
N SER A 557 -0.38 -24.06 17.49
CA SER A 557 0.73 -23.17 17.19
C SER A 557 0.34 -21.69 17.29
N GLY A 558 0.73 -21.03 18.34
CA GLY A 558 0.47 -19.61 18.51
C GLY A 558 0.77 -19.13 19.93
N ARG A 559 2.00 -19.37 20.42
CA ARG A 559 2.39 -18.94 21.76
C ARG A 559 2.79 -17.48 21.76
N ARG A 560 2.11 -16.69 22.58
CA ARG A 560 2.51 -15.33 22.92
C ARG A 560 3.71 -15.37 23.87
N LEU A 561 4.74 -14.64 23.53
CA LEU A 561 5.92 -14.48 24.34
C LEU A 561 5.67 -13.33 25.34
N TYR A 562 5.84 -13.60 26.65
CA TYR A 562 5.84 -12.59 27.68
C TYR A 562 7.20 -12.60 28.39
N CYS A 563 7.86 -11.46 28.44
CA CYS A 563 9.07 -11.32 29.23
C CYS A 563 9.03 -10.02 30.04
N ARG A 564 9.16 -10.10 31.34
CA ARG A 564 9.26 -8.96 32.26
C ARG A 564 10.68 -8.89 32.78
N LEU A 565 11.37 -7.78 32.55
CA LEU A 565 12.62 -7.45 33.20
C LEU A 565 12.30 -6.68 34.50
N THR A 566 12.24 -7.36 35.62
CA THR A 566 12.14 -6.67 36.91
C THR A 566 13.52 -6.22 37.36
N SER A 567 13.68 -4.91 37.55
CA SER A 567 14.79 -4.17 38.17
C SER A 567 16.16 -4.84 38.15
N PHE A 568 16.96 -4.58 37.11
CA PHE A 568 18.39 -4.87 37.10
C PHE A 568 19.21 -3.59 36.98
N SER A 569 20.08 -3.33 37.94
CA SER A 569 21.11 -2.31 37.87
C SER A 569 22.35 -2.88 37.18
N ARG A 570 22.33 -3.01 35.83
CA ARG A 570 23.51 -3.39 35.05
C ARG A 570 23.56 -2.64 33.73
N SER A 571 24.69 -2.11 33.41
CA SER A 571 24.97 -1.55 32.09
C SER A 571 25.20 -2.68 31.08
N LEU A 572 24.52 -2.58 29.93
CA LEU A 572 24.69 -3.50 28.81
C LEU A 572 25.93 -3.12 28.02
N GLN A 573 26.94 -3.97 27.96
CA GLN A 573 28.20 -3.65 27.26
C GLN A 573 28.16 -4.03 25.77
N THR A 574 27.57 -5.21 25.39
CA THR A 574 27.48 -5.57 23.97
C THR A 574 26.31 -6.49 23.67
N ILE A 575 26.21 -7.67 24.29
CA ILE A 575 25.17 -8.65 24.05
C ILE A 575 24.60 -9.14 25.38
N LEU A 576 23.29 -9.21 25.49
CA LEU A 576 22.58 -9.85 26.60
C LEU A 576 21.56 -10.85 26.05
N ARG A 577 21.70 -12.13 26.43
CA ARG A 577 20.69 -13.15 26.18
C ARG A 577 19.82 -13.33 27.41
N ILE A 578 18.52 -13.31 27.19
CA ILE A 578 17.49 -13.52 28.23
C ILE A 578 16.79 -14.82 27.92
N ASN A 579 16.94 -15.81 28.76
CA ASN A 579 16.16 -17.06 28.66
C ASN A 579 14.75 -16.81 29.15
N LEU A 580 13.77 -17.33 28.42
CA LEU A 580 12.35 -17.06 28.68
C LEU A 580 11.78 -17.95 29.80
N ASP A 581 12.58 -18.84 30.36
CA ASP A 581 12.25 -19.64 31.55
C ASP A 581 12.55 -18.94 32.89
N GLY A 582 13.07 -17.71 32.82
CA GLY A 582 13.36 -16.89 33.99
C GLY A 582 14.61 -17.30 34.79
N THR A 583 15.35 -18.32 34.39
CA THR A 583 16.32 -18.96 35.29
C THR A 583 17.80 -18.66 35.06
N LYS A 584 18.25 -18.05 33.98
CA LYS A 584 19.69 -17.68 33.85
C LYS A 584 19.99 -16.63 32.80
N PHE A 585 20.87 -15.72 33.18
CA PHE A 585 21.58 -14.82 32.27
C PHE A 585 22.90 -15.43 31.87
N ALA A 586 23.17 -15.60 30.59
CA ALA A 586 24.48 -15.94 30.09
C ALA A 586 25.12 -14.69 29.47
N LYS A 587 26.35 -14.36 29.89
CA LYS A 587 27.21 -13.39 29.22
C LYS A 587 28.00 -14.14 28.17
N SER A 588 27.80 -13.80 26.89
CA SER A 588 28.71 -14.27 25.83
C SER A 588 29.91 -13.30 25.74
N PRO A 589 31.11 -13.82 25.46
CA PRO A 589 32.33 -13.01 25.45
C PRO A 589 32.36 -11.93 24.37
#